data_0d4667a7916c35907cd8f61280b119af
#
_entry.id   0d4667a7916c35907cd8f61280b119af
#
_cell.length_a   1.000
_cell.length_b   1.000
_cell.length_c   1.000
_cell.angle_alpha   90.00
_cell.angle_beta   90.00
_cell.angle_gamma   90.00
#
_symmetry.space_group_name_H-M   'P 1'
#
loop_
_entity.id
_entity.type
_entity.pdbx_description
1 polymer ?
#
loop_
_entity_poly.entity_id
_entity_poly.type
_entity_poly.pdbx_seq_one_letter_code
_entity_poly.pdbx_strand_id
1 'polypeptide(L)'
;MLDSRLRGTRFVAHPTRSVLNSPAQTGMDFWSLNPYVGCEFGCTYCYARFAHRYAVERAHDQGRLTDEEFAEYRGAEGWEAFESRIFVKDELLAILDKDLRKVPLTETIVIGTATDPYQPAERIFRITRGVLERLSKCEGLSVGIITKSPLVARDADVLTRLAEKNDVEIYVSLITTDDYVIRALEARSPVPGARLRGLKRLTDAGLRAGLIVAPVLPGITDDYDHLRALFGAAREAGARFIHASPLRLYPGVRDRFLPVLTEHYPELSERYRTAYARASHAPRAYAQALTRRIQRLQREFGFQVNNGMRDRYLTRSRLVQLDLKVPEVSPA
;
A
#
# COMPACT_ATOMS: atom_id res chain seq x y z
N MET A 1 -19.77 5.20 -16.61
CA MET A 1 -19.89 4.12 -15.58
C MET A 1 -19.57 2.80 -16.24
N LEU A 2 -18.67 1.98 -15.67
CA LEU A 2 -18.26 0.69 -16.25
C LEU A 2 -19.09 -0.47 -15.68
N ASP A 3 -19.36 -0.44 -14.36
CA ASP A 3 -20.13 -1.46 -13.66
C ASP A 3 -20.58 -0.93 -12.28
N SER A 4 -21.53 -1.61 -11.64
CA SER A 4 -21.98 -1.33 -10.28
C SER A 4 -22.22 -2.62 -9.51
N ARG A 5 -21.98 -2.61 -8.20
CA ARG A 5 -22.24 -3.75 -7.32
C ARG A 5 -23.48 -3.53 -6.46
N LEU A 6 -24.08 -4.65 -6.00
CA LEU A 6 -25.23 -4.66 -5.07
C LEU A 6 -25.05 -3.82 -3.80
N ARG A 7 -23.81 -3.51 -3.41
CA ARG A 7 -23.47 -2.65 -2.26
C ARG A 7 -23.19 -1.19 -2.60
N GLY A 8 -23.60 -0.72 -3.79
CA GLY A 8 -23.47 0.67 -4.20
C GLY A 8 -22.08 1.10 -4.67
N THR A 9 -21.10 0.19 -4.81
CA THR A 9 -19.83 0.54 -5.46
C THR A 9 -20.04 0.74 -6.95
N ARG A 10 -19.57 1.88 -7.47
CA ARG A 10 -19.60 2.21 -8.90
C ARG A 10 -18.17 2.24 -9.45
N PHE A 11 -17.99 1.70 -10.63
CA PHE A 11 -16.72 1.70 -11.34
C PHE A 11 -16.79 2.69 -12.51
N VAL A 12 -15.86 3.65 -12.52
CA VAL A 12 -15.82 4.74 -13.48
C VAL A 12 -14.52 4.66 -14.26
N ALA A 13 -14.58 4.76 -15.60
CA ALA A 13 -13.38 4.82 -16.44
C ALA A 13 -12.57 6.09 -16.08
N HIS A 14 -11.26 5.93 -15.95
CA HIS A 14 -10.36 7.05 -15.66
C HIS A 14 -9.24 7.10 -16.71
N PRO A 15 -9.47 7.80 -17.82
CA PRO A 15 -8.43 8.01 -18.81
C PRO A 15 -7.24 8.70 -18.17
N THR A 16 -6.06 8.17 -18.41
CA THR A 16 -4.83 8.67 -17.81
C THR A 16 -3.77 8.90 -18.88
N ARG A 17 -2.89 9.90 -18.66
CA ARG A 17 -1.78 10.20 -19.57
C ARG A 17 -0.48 9.55 -19.13
N SER A 18 -0.39 9.15 -17.86
CA SER A 18 0.75 8.50 -17.25
C SER A 18 0.24 7.57 -16.15
N VAL A 19 0.84 6.41 -16.03
CA VAL A 19 0.46 5.36 -15.05
C VAL A 19 1.51 5.17 -13.96
N LEU A 20 2.74 5.64 -14.22
CA LEU A 20 3.84 5.67 -13.26
C LEU A 20 4.06 7.09 -12.76
N ASN A 21 4.04 7.26 -11.44
CA ASN A 21 4.40 8.52 -10.79
C ASN A 21 5.82 8.42 -10.25
N SER A 22 6.67 9.36 -10.62
CA SER A 22 8.07 9.39 -10.21
C SER A 22 8.26 9.76 -8.74
N PRO A 23 9.44 9.45 -8.15
CA PRO A 23 9.83 9.92 -6.83
C PRO A 23 9.61 11.42 -6.62
N ALA A 24 9.97 12.23 -7.60
CA ALA A 24 9.80 13.69 -7.55
C ALA A 24 8.34 14.13 -7.46
N GLN A 25 7.40 13.39 -8.08
CA GLN A 25 5.97 13.69 -8.04
C GLN A 25 5.31 13.28 -6.74
N THR A 26 5.80 12.22 -6.11
CA THR A 26 5.16 11.61 -4.94
C THR A 26 5.84 11.95 -3.61
N GLY A 27 7.09 12.40 -3.65
CA GLY A 27 7.95 12.55 -2.47
C GLY A 27 8.34 11.20 -1.83
N MET A 28 8.16 10.10 -2.57
CA MET A 28 8.57 8.75 -2.16
C MET A 28 9.92 8.41 -2.78
N ASP A 29 10.60 7.39 -2.27
CA ASP A 29 11.91 6.96 -2.78
C ASP A 29 11.79 5.89 -3.90
N PHE A 30 10.63 5.80 -4.55
CA PHE A 30 10.32 4.80 -5.58
C PHE A 30 9.26 5.32 -6.58
N TRP A 31 9.17 4.69 -7.72
CA TRP A 31 8.09 4.89 -8.68
C TRP A 31 6.81 4.22 -8.21
N SER A 32 5.71 4.91 -8.29
CA SER A 32 4.41 4.43 -7.82
C SER A 32 3.50 4.09 -8.99
N LEU A 33 2.95 2.86 -8.98
CA LEU A 33 1.94 2.39 -9.93
C LEU A 33 0.67 2.01 -9.17
N ASN A 34 -0.45 2.63 -9.55
CA ASN A 34 -1.75 2.32 -8.98
C ASN A 34 -2.76 2.06 -10.11
N PRO A 35 -3.27 0.82 -10.25
CA PRO A 35 -4.22 0.44 -11.31
C PRO A 35 -5.57 1.13 -11.18
N TYR A 36 -5.91 1.50 -9.95
CA TYR A 36 -7.17 2.12 -9.58
C TYR A 36 -6.94 3.42 -8.82
N VAL A 37 -7.99 4.24 -8.68
CA VAL A 37 -8.07 5.32 -7.68
C VAL A 37 -9.32 5.08 -6.85
N GLY A 38 -9.20 5.19 -5.52
CA GLY A 38 -10.17 4.67 -4.57
C GLY A 38 -9.88 3.23 -4.17
N CYS A 39 -10.49 2.77 -3.08
CA CYS A 39 -10.28 1.42 -2.56
C CYS A 39 -11.49 0.93 -1.77
N GLU A 40 -12.07 -0.20 -2.19
CA GLU A 40 -13.27 -0.78 -1.59
C GLU A 40 -13.06 -1.30 -0.14
N PHE A 41 -11.82 -1.41 0.35
CA PHE A 41 -11.56 -1.95 1.70
C PHE A 41 -11.93 -1.01 2.84
N GLY A 42 -12.01 0.29 2.60
CA GLY A 42 -12.58 1.23 3.54
C GLY A 42 -11.80 1.40 4.85
N CYS A 43 -10.48 1.25 4.83
CA CYS A 43 -9.66 1.43 6.04
C CYS A 43 -9.79 2.86 6.58
N THR A 44 -10.09 2.99 7.87
CA THR A 44 -10.35 4.28 8.53
C THR A 44 -9.11 5.18 8.58
N TYR A 45 -7.93 4.59 8.63
CA TYR A 45 -6.62 5.26 8.70
C TYR A 45 -5.92 5.41 7.33
N CYS A 46 -6.62 5.13 6.22
CA CYS A 46 -6.00 5.14 4.89
C CYS A 46 -5.57 6.54 4.46
N TYR A 47 -4.26 6.76 4.32
CA TYR A 47 -3.73 8.04 3.86
C TYR A 47 -4.04 8.35 2.40
N ALA A 48 -4.31 7.32 1.60
CA ALA A 48 -4.54 7.47 0.16
C ALA A 48 -5.87 8.18 -0.19
N ARG A 49 -6.71 8.48 0.80
CA ARG A 49 -7.96 9.23 0.61
C ARG A 49 -7.74 10.59 -0.05
N PHE A 50 -6.64 11.27 0.25
CA PHE A 50 -6.33 12.54 -0.41
C PHE A 50 -5.99 12.37 -1.91
N ALA A 51 -5.46 11.22 -2.33
CA ALA A 51 -5.20 10.96 -3.74
C ALA A 51 -6.48 10.89 -4.57
N HIS A 52 -7.57 10.41 -3.97
CA HIS A 52 -8.89 10.39 -4.59
C HIS A 52 -9.40 11.81 -4.90
N ARG A 53 -9.17 12.74 -3.97
CA ARG A 53 -9.53 14.15 -4.15
C ARG A 53 -8.91 14.72 -5.43
N TYR A 54 -7.61 14.53 -5.64
CA TYR A 54 -6.94 15.01 -6.86
C TYR A 54 -7.49 14.38 -8.14
N ALA A 55 -7.86 13.09 -8.09
CA ALA A 55 -8.47 12.42 -9.24
C ALA A 55 -9.85 13.00 -9.56
N VAL A 56 -10.65 13.28 -8.54
CA VAL A 56 -11.98 13.89 -8.64
C VAL A 56 -11.90 15.29 -9.20
N GLU A 57 -11.05 16.15 -8.62
CA GLU A 57 -10.82 17.53 -9.08
C GLU A 57 -10.41 17.55 -10.56
N ARG A 58 -9.46 16.70 -10.93
CA ARG A 58 -9.01 16.58 -12.32
C ARG A 58 -10.09 16.07 -13.27
N ALA A 59 -10.92 15.12 -12.83
CA ALA A 59 -12.02 14.60 -13.65
C ALA A 59 -13.08 15.67 -13.89
N HIS A 60 -13.38 16.49 -12.90
CA HIS A 60 -14.30 17.63 -13.01
C HIS A 60 -13.74 18.70 -13.94
N ASP A 61 -12.50 19.17 -13.76
CA ASP A 61 -11.82 20.15 -14.61
C ASP A 61 -11.78 19.73 -16.09
N GLN A 62 -11.85 18.42 -16.35
CA GLN A 62 -11.87 17.84 -17.69
C GLN A 62 -13.28 17.56 -18.22
N GLY A 63 -14.33 18.02 -17.51
CA GLY A 63 -15.73 17.84 -17.90
C GLY A 63 -16.23 16.39 -17.86
N ARG A 64 -15.62 15.53 -17.04
CA ARG A 64 -15.98 14.11 -16.89
C ARG A 64 -16.89 13.81 -15.71
N LEU A 65 -17.00 14.73 -14.79
CA LEU A 65 -17.95 14.75 -13.71
C LEU A 65 -18.84 15.98 -13.87
N THR A 66 -20.12 15.83 -13.59
CA THR A 66 -21.04 16.97 -13.46
C THR A 66 -20.76 17.74 -12.18
N ASP A 67 -21.30 18.95 -12.05
CA ASP A 67 -21.18 19.73 -10.81
C ASP A 67 -21.83 19.01 -9.61
N GLU A 68 -22.93 18.29 -9.83
CA GLU A 68 -23.58 17.50 -8.80
C GLU A 68 -22.71 16.33 -8.36
N GLU A 69 -22.13 15.55 -9.30
CA GLU A 69 -21.21 14.48 -8.99
C GLU A 69 -19.97 15.00 -8.27
N PHE A 70 -19.43 16.12 -8.69
CA PHE A 70 -18.28 16.76 -8.05
C PHE A 70 -18.60 17.20 -6.62
N ALA A 71 -19.77 17.78 -6.37
CA ALA A 71 -20.25 18.15 -5.05
C ALA A 71 -20.42 16.91 -4.14
N GLU A 72 -20.96 15.79 -4.67
CA GLU A 72 -21.07 14.51 -3.96
C GLU A 72 -19.68 14.03 -3.49
N TYR A 73 -18.67 14.08 -4.35
CA TYR A 73 -17.31 13.64 -4.02
C TYR A 73 -16.58 14.56 -3.04
N ARG A 74 -16.93 15.85 -2.99
CA ARG A 74 -16.29 16.85 -2.11
C ARG A 74 -16.99 17.08 -0.79
N GLY A 75 -18.25 16.64 -0.63
CA GLY A 75 -19.05 16.83 0.57
C GLY A 75 -18.45 16.18 1.84
N ALA A 76 -19.13 16.33 2.96
CA ALA A 76 -18.75 15.73 4.24
C ALA A 76 -18.54 14.21 4.14
N GLU A 77 -19.22 13.56 3.20
CA GLU A 77 -19.13 12.12 2.88
C GLU A 77 -18.10 11.79 1.80
N GLY A 78 -17.26 12.75 1.40
CA GLY A 78 -16.24 12.53 0.36
C GLY A 78 -15.27 11.37 0.63
N TRP A 79 -15.06 11.02 1.90
CA TRP A 79 -14.32 9.82 2.27
C TRP A 79 -15.06 8.53 1.92
N GLU A 80 -16.40 8.52 1.84
CA GLU A 80 -17.20 7.38 1.38
C GLU A 80 -17.08 7.20 -0.14
N ALA A 81 -16.97 8.30 -0.87
CA ALA A 81 -16.69 8.26 -2.30
C ALA A 81 -15.38 7.53 -2.60
N PHE A 82 -14.34 7.70 -1.78
CA PHE A 82 -13.09 6.94 -1.89
C PHE A 82 -13.33 5.41 -1.84
N GLU A 83 -14.33 4.96 -1.11
CA GLU A 83 -14.63 3.55 -0.89
C GLU A 83 -15.66 2.97 -1.87
N SER A 84 -16.48 3.83 -2.46
CA SER A 84 -17.64 3.44 -3.28
C SER A 84 -17.61 3.93 -4.72
N ARG A 85 -16.70 4.82 -5.07
CA ARG A 85 -16.46 5.33 -6.42
C ARG A 85 -15.04 4.99 -6.83
N ILE A 86 -14.86 3.86 -7.51
CA ILE A 86 -13.55 3.36 -7.91
C ILE A 86 -13.30 3.78 -9.35
N PHE A 87 -12.28 4.59 -9.54
CA PHE A 87 -11.80 4.93 -10.87
C PHE A 87 -10.89 3.82 -11.40
N VAL A 88 -11.23 3.31 -12.56
CA VAL A 88 -10.53 2.21 -13.23
C VAL A 88 -9.69 2.79 -14.35
N LYS A 89 -8.38 2.56 -14.33
CA LYS A 89 -7.47 3.00 -15.39
C LYS A 89 -7.46 1.95 -16.51
N ASP A 90 -8.53 1.88 -17.28
CA ASP A 90 -8.76 0.89 -18.32
C ASP A 90 -7.74 0.93 -19.47
N GLU A 91 -7.20 2.13 -19.78
CA GLU A 91 -6.13 2.30 -20.79
C GLU A 91 -4.71 2.10 -20.24
N LEU A 92 -4.56 1.69 -18.96
CA LEU A 92 -3.28 1.63 -18.28
C LEU A 92 -2.24 0.82 -19.07
N LEU A 93 -2.64 -0.35 -19.57
CA LEU A 93 -1.73 -1.26 -20.27
C LEU A 93 -1.18 -0.68 -21.57
N ALA A 94 -1.95 0.15 -22.28
CA ALA A 94 -1.50 0.80 -23.51
C ALA A 94 -0.43 1.89 -23.26
N ILE A 95 -0.44 2.48 -22.04
CA ILE A 95 0.47 3.57 -21.66
C ILE A 95 1.71 3.03 -20.94
N LEU A 96 1.59 1.87 -20.28
CA LEU A 96 2.62 1.33 -19.38
C LEU A 96 3.97 1.17 -20.05
N ASP A 97 4.03 0.63 -21.26
CA ASP A 97 5.29 0.39 -21.99
C ASP A 97 6.06 1.71 -22.27
N LYS A 98 5.33 2.80 -22.51
CA LYS A 98 5.93 4.14 -22.70
C LYS A 98 6.48 4.67 -21.38
N ASP A 99 5.76 4.46 -20.28
CA ASP A 99 6.17 4.98 -18.97
C ASP A 99 7.31 4.15 -18.37
N LEU A 100 7.36 2.85 -18.61
CA LEU A 100 8.45 1.98 -18.14
C LEU A 100 9.83 2.43 -18.69
N ARG A 101 9.88 2.98 -19.91
CA ARG A 101 11.12 3.52 -20.48
C ARG A 101 11.72 4.69 -19.70
N LYS A 102 10.93 5.33 -18.83
CA LYS A 102 11.37 6.44 -17.99
C LYS A 102 11.96 5.99 -16.65
N VAL A 103 11.76 4.72 -16.27
CA VAL A 103 12.17 4.18 -14.98
C VAL A 103 13.60 3.68 -15.08
N PRO A 104 14.55 4.27 -14.32
CA PRO A 104 15.89 3.73 -14.22
C PRO A 104 15.87 2.33 -13.61
N LEU A 105 16.68 1.40 -14.12
CA LEU A 105 16.79 0.03 -13.56
C LEU A 105 17.28 0.00 -12.11
N THR A 106 17.90 1.08 -11.65
CA THR A 106 18.34 1.25 -10.25
C THR A 106 17.21 1.61 -9.30
N GLU A 107 16.04 2.00 -9.83
CA GLU A 107 14.90 2.44 -9.04
C GLU A 107 13.82 1.37 -8.97
N THR A 108 13.06 1.39 -7.89
CA THR A 108 12.01 0.40 -7.64
C THR A 108 10.64 0.92 -8.10
N ILE A 109 9.85 0.04 -8.68
CA ILE A 109 8.42 0.27 -8.95
C ILE A 109 7.61 -0.37 -7.83
N VAL A 110 6.78 0.41 -7.14
CA VAL A 110 5.89 -0.11 -6.11
C VAL A 110 4.43 -0.01 -6.58
N ILE A 111 3.76 -1.16 -6.61
CA ILE A 111 2.37 -1.30 -7.01
C ILE A 111 1.49 -1.32 -5.76
N GLY A 112 0.44 -0.46 -5.72
CA GLY A 112 -0.52 -0.46 -4.61
C GLY A 112 -0.18 0.50 -3.48
N THR A 113 0.42 1.64 -3.79
CA THR A 113 0.77 2.66 -2.79
C THR A 113 -0.40 3.56 -2.40
N ALA A 114 -1.37 3.81 -3.30
CA ALA A 114 -2.51 4.69 -3.08
C ALA A 114 -3.88 4.02 -3.33
N THR A 115 -3.88 2.73 -3.59
CA THR A 115 -5.05 1.86 -3.69
C THR A 115 -4.62 0.44 -3.37
N ASP A 116 -5.55 -0.47 -3.13
CA ASP A 116 -5.19 -1.89 -3.12
C ASP A 116 -5.29 -2.45 -4.55
N PRO A 117 -4.19 -2.95 -5.14
CA PRO A 117 -4.18 -3.45 -6.51
C PRO A 117 -4.98 -4.74 -6.68
N TYR A 118 -5.30 -5.43 -5.58
CA TYR A 118 -6.11 -6.64 -5.55
C TYR A 118 -7.42 -6.45 -4.79
N GLN A 119 -7.91 -5.20 -4.68
CA GLN A 119 -9.25 -4.94 -4.20
C GLN A 119 -10.31 -5.71 -5.03
N PRO A 120 -11.56 -5.84 -4.55
CA PRO A 120 -12.57 -6.62 -5.28
C PRO A 120 -12.74 -6.28 -6.77
N ALA A 121 -12.50 -5.01 -7.19
CA ALA A 121 -12.50 -4.59 -8.60
C ALA A 121 -11.56 -5.45 -9.48
N GLU A 122 -10.43 -5.90 -8.95
CA GLU A 122 -9.44 -6.70 -9.69
C GLU A 122 -9.96 -8.08 -10.12
N ARG A 123 -11.03 -8.58 -9.49
CA ARG A 123 -11.70 -9.81 -9.94
C ARG A 123 -12.38 -9.65 -11.29
N ILE A 124 -12.84 -8.42 -11.59
CA ILE A 124 -13.57 -8.05 -12.80
C ILE A 124 -12.59 -7.56 -13.87
N PHE A 125 -11.82 -6.54 -13.55
CA PHE A 125 -11.03 -5.78 -14.54
C PHE A 125 -9.66 -6.37 -14.83
N ARG A 126 -9.05 -7.14 -13.91
CA ARG A 126 -7.75 -7.84 -14.06
C ARG A 126 -6.60 -6.94 -14.54
N ILE A 127 -6.64 -5.65 -14.22
CA ILE A 127 -5.62 -4.69 -14.67
C ILE A 127 -4.28 -4.97 -14.00
N THR A 128 -4.28 -5.30 -12.70
CA THR A 128 -3.05 -5.67 -11.97
C THR A 128 -2.38 -6.88 -12.59
N ARG A 129 -3.15 -7.92 -12.92
CA ARG A 129 -2.60 -9.09 -13.64
C ARG A 129 -1.98 -8.69 -14.97
N GLY A 130 -2.66 -7.88 -15.77
CA GLY A 130 -2.12 -7.37 -17.03
C GLY A 130 -0.83 -6.56 -16.86
N VAL A 131 -0.72 -5.76 -15.79
CA VAL A 131 0.52 -5.05 -15.42
C VAL A 131 1.65 -6.05 -15.16
N LEU A 132 1.40 -7.07 -14.33
CA LEU A 132 2.41 -8.09 -14.01
C LEU A 132 2.85 -8.87 -15.25
N GLU A 133 1.92 -9.21 -16.14
CA GLU A 133 2.21 -9.85 -17.43
C GLU A 133 3.08 -8.98 -18.37
N ARG A 134 2.94 -7.66 -18.31
CA ARG A 134 3.81 -6.73 -19.04
C ARG A 134 5.20 -6.64 -18.38
N LEU A 135 5.26 -6.48 -17.06
CA LEU A 135 6.51 -6.41 -16.31
C LEU A 135 7.33 -7.72 -16.42
N SER A 136 6.67 -8.88 -16.52
CA SER A 136 7.35 -10.17 -16.67
C SER A 136 8.11 -10.33 -17.99
N LYS A 137 7.87 -9.45 -18.97
CA LYS A 137 8.63 -9.37 -20.23
C LYS A 137 9.87 -8.49 -20.13
N CYS A 138 10.02 -7.76 -19.03
CA CYS A 138 11.18 -6.92 -18.74
C CYS A 138 12.20 -7.67 -17.89
N GLU A 139 13.44 -7.19 -17.86
CA GLU A 139 14.53 -7.77 -17.09
C GLU A 139 15.22 -6.71 -16.23
N GLY A 140 15.71 -7.11 -15.06
CA GLY A 140 16.48 -6.24 -14.15
C GLY A 140 15.65 -5.23 -13.36
N LEU A 141 14.30 -5.32 -13.39
CA LEU A 141 13.46 -4.44 -12.60
C LEU A 141 13.50 -4.81 -11.11
N SER A 142 13.24 -3.81 -10.27
CA SER A 142 12.88 -4.00 -8.86
C SER A 142 11.41 -3.67 -8.69
N VAL A 143 10.61 -4.64 -8.24
CA VAL A 143 9.16 -4.52 -8.14
C VAL A 143 8.67 -4.88 -6.74
N GLY A 144 7.98 -3.94 -6.07
CA GLY A 144 7.28 -4.16 -4.83
C GLY A 144 5.76 -4.18 -5.05
N ILE A 145 5.05 -5.08 -4.41
CA ILE A 145 3.58 -5.16 -4.48
C ILE A 145 3.01 -5.11 -3.08
N ILE A 146 2.14 -4.14 -2.79
CA ILE A 146 1.51 -3.98 -1.48
C ILE A 146 0.02 -4.30 -1.60
N THR A 147 -0.49 -5.25 -0.79
CA THR A 147 -1.90 -5.60 -0.79
C THR A 147 -2.38 -6.17 0.54
N LYS A 148 -3.65 -5.97 0.86
CA LYS A 148 -4.40 -6.67 1.92
C LYS A 148 -5.11 -7.93 1.42
N SER A 149 -5.14 -8.12 0.10
CA SER A 149 -5.98 -9.13 -0.53
C SER A 149 -5.28 -10.47 -0.72
N PRO A 150 -5.84 -11.59 -0.25
CA PRO A 150 -5.35 -12.92 -0.60
C PRO A 150 -5.49 -13.24 -2.09
N LEU A 151 -6.23 -12.39 -2.86
CA LEU A 151 -6.39 -12.55 -4.31
C LEU A 151 -5.05 -12.48 -5.07
N VAL A 152 -4.02 -11.85 -4.48
CA VAL A 152 -2.66 -11.82 -5.06
C VAL A 152 -2.13 -13.24 -5.35
N ALA A 153 -2.49 -14.23 -4.56
CA ALA A 153 -2.10 -15.62 -4.77
C ALA A 153 -2.71 -16.26 -6.03
N ARG A 154 -3.76 -15.65 -6.63
CA ARG A 154 -4.29 -16.04 -7.96
C ARG A 154 -3.23 -15.91 -9.04
N ASP A 155 -2.39 -14.90 -8.93
CA ASP A 155 -1.42 -14.50 -9.94
C ASP A 155 -0.01 -15.01 -9.63
N ALA A 156 0.12 -16.05 -8.77
CA ALA A 156 1.39 -16.66 -8.42
C ALA A 156 2.18 -17.14 -9.66
N ASP A 157 1.48 -17.63 -10.68
CA ASP A 157 2.06 -18.05 -11.95
C ASP A 157 2.79 -16.90 -12.68
N VAL A 158 2.18 -15.72 -12.74
CA VAL A 158 2.79 -14.53 -13.36
C VAL A 158 3.89 -13.95 -12.48
N LEU A 159 3.66 -13.93 -11.16
CA LEU A 159 4.65 -13.44 -10.19
C LEU A 159 5.94 -14.30 -10.20
N THR A 160 5.81 -15.61 -10.34
CA THR A 160 6.98 -16.50 -10.47
C THR A 160 7.74 -16.20 -11.74
N ARG A 161 7.09 -16.10 -12.90
CA ARG A 161 7.76 -15.69 -14.16
C ARG A 161 8.41 -14.31 -14.06
N LEU A 162 7.76 -13.36 -13.40
CA LEU A 162 8.33 -12.02 -13.18
C LEU A 162 9.58 -12.11 -12.32
N ALA A 163 9.59 -12.94 -11.28
CA ALA A 163 10.70 -13.10 -10.35
C ALA A 163 11.91 -13.84 -10.93
N GLU A 164 11.76 -14.57 -12.06
CA GLU A 164 12.88 -15.25 -12.73
C GLU A 164 13.97 -14.27 -13.21
N LYS A 165 13.57 -13.06 -13.64
CA LYS A 165 14.46 -12.07 -14.23
C LYS A 165 14.50 -10.74 -13.50
N ASN A 166 13.70 -10.59 -12.42
CA ASN A 166 13.49 -9.35 -11.70
C ASN A 166 13.54 -9.58 -10.19
N ASP A 167 13.87 -8.54 -9.43
CA ASP A 167 13.76 -8.57 -7.97
C ASP A 167 12.34 -8.22 -7.55
N VAL A 168 11.59 -9.20 -7.06
CA VAL A 168 10.17 -9.06 -6.74
C VAL A 168 9.92 -9.30 -5.26
N GLU A 169 9.26 -8.36 -4.61
CA GLU A 169 8.81 -8.50 -3.23
C GLU A 169 7.30 -8.25 -3.09
N ILE A 170 6.64 -9.13 -2.34
CA ILE A 170 5.21 -9.04 -2.09
C ILE A 170 4.98 -8.74 -0.62
N TYR A 171 4.34 -7.62 -0.34
CA TYR A 171 4.03 -7.12 0.99
C TYR A 171 2.55 -7.36 1.28
N VAL A 172 2.24 -8.39 2.07
CA VAL A 172 0.88 -8.59 2.57
C VAL A 172 0.65 -7.67 3.76
N SER A 173 -0.28 -6.72 3.62
CA SER A 173 -0.58 -5.78 4.70
C SER A 173 -1.48 -6.43 5.74
N LEU A 174 -0.99 -6.51 7.00
CA LEU A 174 -1.73 -7.03 8.13
C LEU A 174 -1.26 -6.35 9.41
N ILE A 175 -2.16 -5.66 10.11
CA ILE A 175 -1.84 -4.88 11.31
C ILE A 175 -1.99 -5.67 12.62
N THR A 176 -2.74 -6.76 12.61
CA THR A 176 -3.00 -7.63 13.77
C THR A 176 -3.62 -8.95 13.32
N THR A 177 -3.56 -9.96 14.17
CA THR A 177 -4.30 -11.23 14.03
C THR A 177 -5.70 -11.17 14.67
N ASP A 178 -6.06 -10.08 15.31
CA ASP A 178 -7.36 -9.88 15.96
C ASP A 178 -8.42 -9.47 14.93
N ASP A 179 -9.42 -10.32 14.74
CA ASP A 179 -10.54 -10.09 13.82
C ASP A 179 -11.40 -8.88 14.23
N TYR A 180 -11.56 -8.60 15.54
CA TYR A 180 -12.33 -7.46 16.03
C TYR A 180 -11.70 -6.14 15.60
N VAL A 181 -10.39 -5.98 15.82
CA VAL A 181 -9.64 -4.78 15.41
C VAL A 181 -9.73 -4.57 13.89
N ILE A 182 -9.60 -5.67 13.12
CA ILE A 182 -9.73 -5.58 11.65
C ILE A 182 -11.15 -5.17 11.26
N ARG A 183 -12.18 -5.71 11.87
CA ARG A 183 -13.58 -5.34 11.55
C ARG A 183 -13.91 -3.90 11.92
N ALA A 184 -13.38 -3.41 13.04
CA ALA A 184 -13.56 -2.03 13.48
C ALA A 184 -12.86 -1.02 12.55
N LEU A 185 -11.62 -1.30 12.15
CA LEU A 185 -10.78 -0.30 11.49
C LEU A 185 -10.58 -0.51 9.98
N GLU A 186 -10.83 -1.72 9.48
CA GLU A 186 -10.68 -2.13 8.07
C GLU A 186 -11.95 -2.89 7.60
N ALA A 187 -13.12 -2.35 7.82
CA ALA A 187 -14.43 -3.01 7.81
C ALA A 187 -14.70 -3.95 6.62
N ARG A 188 -14.22 -3.63 5.42
CA ARG A 188 -14.43 -4.41 4.19
C ARG A 188 -13.20 -5.15 3.69
N SER A 189 -12.11 -5.10 4.44
CA SER A 189 -10.89 -5.82 4.08
C SER A 189 -10.98 -7.32 4.45
N PRO A 190 -10.18 -8.18 3.83
CA PRO A 190 -10.09 -9.59 4.19
C PRO A 190 -9.65 -9.80 5.65
N VAL A 191 -10.19 -10.80 6.32
CA VAL A 191 -9.81 -11.18 7.69
C VAL A 191 -8.36 -11.65 7.77
N PRO A 192 -7.70 -11.55 8.94
CA PRO A 192 -6.31 -11.94 9.17
C PRO A 192 -5.97 -13.33 8.64
N GLY A 193 -6.76 -14.35 8.99
CA GLY A 193 -6.53 -15.72 8.56
C GLY A 193 -6.55 -15.88 7.03
N ALA A 194 -7.36 -15.11 6.31
CA ALA A 194 -7.36 -15.15 4.83
C ALA A 194 -6.09 -14.53 4.24
N ARG A 195 -5.58 -13.43 4.83
CA ARG A 195 -4.33 -12.80 4.39
C ARG A 195 -3.12 -13.70 4.66
N LEU A 196 -3.07 -14.34 5.82
CA LEU A 196 -2.00 -15.30 6.17
C LEU A 196 -2.02 -16.52 5.26
N ARG A 197 -3.20 -17.08 4.92
CA ARG A 197 -3.29 -18.15 3.91
C ARG A 197 -2.84 -17.68 2.52
N GLY A 198 -3.15 -16.44 2.15
CA GLY A 198 -2.64 -15.84 0.92
C GLY A 198 -1.12 -15.72 0.91
N LEU A 199 -0.53 -15.24 2.00
CA LEU A 199 0.91 -15.16 2.22
C LEU A 199 1.55 -16.54 2.10
N LYS A 200 1.00 -17.53 2.79
CA LYS A 200 1.52 -18.91 2.73
C LYS A 200 1.54 -19.47 1.31
N ARG A 201 0.49 -19.26 0.52
CA ARG A 201 0.47 -19.71 -0.90
C ARG A 201 1.57 -19.06 -1.73
N LEU A 202 1.87 -17.78 -1.49
CA LEU A 202 2.96 -17.08 -2.18
C LEU A 202 4.33 -17.64 -1.77
N THR A 203 4.55 -17.88 -0.48
CA THR A 203 5.81 -18.42 0.03
C THR A 203 6.01 -19.89 -0.36
N ASP A 204 4.93 -20.70 -0.40
CA ASP A 204 4.95 -22.08 -0.90
C ASP A 204 5.27 -22.15 -2.40
N ALA A 205 4.91 -21.11 -3.18
CA ALA A 205 5.30 -20.94 -4.59
C ALA A 205 6.74 -20.44 -4.76
N GLY A 206 7.52 -20.32 -3.69
CA GLY A 206 8.91 -19.85 -3.73
C GLY A 206 9.08 -18.33 -3.82
N LEU A 207 8.00 -17.56 -3.82
CA LEU A 207 8.03 -16.11 -3.93
C LEU A 207 8.56 -15.44 -2.67
N ARG A 208 9.27 -14.33 -2.84
CA ARG A 208 9.73 -13.49 -1.73
C ARG A 208 8.57 -12.62 -1.22
N ALA A 209 7.83 -13.15 -0.26
CA ALA A 209 6.69 -12.48 0.35
C ALA A 209 6.87 -12.33 1.87
N GLY A 210 6.27 -11.28 2.44
CA GLY A 210 6.33 -10.98 3.86
C GLY A 210 5.21 -10.05 4.30
N LEU A 211 5.25 -9.62 5.56
CA LEU A 211 4.26 -8.69 6.10
C LEU A 211 4.72 -7.24 6.08
N ILE A 212 3.77 -6.36 5.83
CA ILE A 212 3.85 -4.95 6.18
C ILE A 212 2.80 -4.62 7.26
N VAL A 213 3.28 -4.31 8.47
CA VAL A 213 2.48 -3.93 9.63
C VAL A 213 2.41 -2.40 9.68
N ALA A 214 1.61 -1.84 8.81
CA ALA A 214 1.47 -0.40 8.61
C ALA A 214 -0.02 -0.02 8.50
N PRO A 215 -0.53 0.66 9.54
CA PRO A 215 0.15 1.15 10.72
C PRO A 215 0.16 0.20 11.92
N VAL A 216 1.14 0.35 12.81
CA VAL A 216 1.01 -0.08 14.20
C VAL A 216 0.25 1.01 14.96
N LEU A 217 -0.82 0.62 15.66
CA LEU A 217 -1.76 1.54 16.34
C LEU A 217 -1.42 1.65 17.82
N PRO A 218 -1.03 2.85 18.32
CA PRO A 218 -0.67 3.05 19.72
C PRO A 218 -1.78 2.65 20.70
N GLY A 219 -1.50 1.74 21.62
CA GLY A 219 -2.44 1.25 22.64
C GLY A 219 -3.48 0.24 22.12
N ILE A 220 -3.44 -0.15 20.84
CA ILE A 220 -4.36 -1.12 20.23
C ILE A 220 -3.62 -2.35 19.71
N THR A 221 -2.57 -2.14 18.89
CA THR A 221 -1.83 -3.24 18.25
C THR A 221 -0.34 -3.20 18.54
N ASP A 222 0.10 -2.35 19.46
CA ASP A 222 1.51 -2.06 19.72
C ASP A 222 2.10 -2.73 20.97
N ASP A 223 1.27 -3.41 21.78
CA ASP A 223 1.79 -4.19 22.90
C ASP A 223 2.61 -5.40 22.42
N TYR A 224 3.41 -5.96 23.35
CA TYR A 224 4.35 -7.01 23.00
C TYR A 224 3.68 -8.29 22.56
N ASP A 225 2.59 -8.68 23.22
CA ASP A 225 1.91 -9.96 22.99
C ASP A 225 1.14 -9.94 21.65
N HIS A 226 0.48 -8.83 21.35
CA HIS A 226 -0.15 -8.62 20.05
C HIS A 226 0.84 -8.71 18.88
N LEU A 227 1.94 -7.96 19.00
CA LEU A 227 2.98 -7.99 17.97
C LEU A 227 3.65 -9.37 17.88
N ARG A 228 3.90 -10.01 19.02
CA ARG A 228 4.50 -11.35 19.08
C ARG A 228 3.62 -12.40 18.41
N ALA A 229 2.32 -12.37 18.66
CA ALA A 229 1.35 -13.26 18.00
C ALA A 229 1.36 -13.05 16.47
N LEU A 230 1.38 -11.79 16.02
CA LEU A 230 1.45 -11.48 14.59
C LEU A 230 2.74 -11.96 13.94
N PHE A 231 3.89 -11.80 14.63
CA PHE A 231 5.19 -12.27 14.16
C PHE A 231 5.25 -13.80 14.07
N GLY A 232 4.68 -14.51 15.06
CA GLY A 232 4.54 -15.96 15.05
C GLY A 232 3.71 -16.45 13.87
N ALA A 233 2.53 -15.87 13.68
CA ALA A 233 1.65 -16.22 12.56
C ALA A 233 2.31 -15.92 11.18
N ALA A 234 3.07 -14.83 11.08
CA ALA A 234 3.83 -14.53 9.87
C ALA A 234 4.92 -15.57 9.60
N ARG A 235 5.63 -16.01 10.64
CA ARG A 235 6.68 -17.04 10.52
C ARG A 235 6.10 -18.37 10.08
N GLU A 236 4.97 -18.80 10.65
CA GLU A 236 4.22 -20.01 10.28
C GLU A 236 3.74 -19.96 8.83
N ALA A 237 3.33 -18.77 8.35
CA ALA A 237 2.99 -18.54 6.96
C ALA A 237 4.19 -18.46 6.01
N GLY A 238 5.43 -18.65 6.50
CA GLY A 238 6.64 -18.65 5.69
C GLY A 238 7.15 -17.25 5.29
N ALA A 239 6.70 -16.19 5.96
CA ALA A 239 7.15 -14.83 5.67
C ALA A 239 8.68 -14.73 5.64
N ARG A 240 9.21 -14.01 4.66
CA ARG A 240 10.65 -13.77 4.50
C ARG A 240 11.12 -12.51 5.21
N PHE A 241 10.22 -11.57 5.44
CA PHE A 241 10.49 -10.30 6.12
C PHE A 241 9.23 -9.77 6.81
N ILE A 242 9.42 -8.87 7.77
CA ILE A 242 8.35 -8.07 8.36
C ILE A 242 8.84 -6.63 8.47
N HIS A 243 8.06 -5.70 7.90
CA HIS A 243 8.23 -4.26 8.06
C HIS A 243 7.10 -3.70 8.92
N ALA A 244 7.42 -2.77 9.81
CA ALA A 244 6.41 -2.12 10.64
C ALA A 244 6.66 -0.62 10.72
N SER A 245 5.57 0.14 10.76
CA SER A 245 5.64 1.60 10.94
C SER A 245 4.49 2.11 11.80
N PRO A 246 4.72 3.15 12.61
CA PRO A 246 3.68 3.73 13.43
C PRO A 246 2.63 4.45 12.59
N LEU A 247 1.45 4.61 13.17
CA LEU A 247 0.33 5.34 12.58
C LEU A 247 0.72 6.77 12.18
N ARG A 248 0.20 7.20 11.02
CA ARG A 248 0.23 8.59 10.56
C ARG A 248 -1.20 9.06 10.36
N LEU A 249 -1.58 10.14 11.01
CA LEU A 249 -2.90 10.74 10.89
C LEU A 249 -2.79 12.15 10.26
N TYR A 250 -2.90 12.20 8.95
CA TYR A 250 -3.10 13.46 8.24
C TYR A 250 -4.48 14.05 8.57
N PRO A 251 -4.70 15.37 8.44
CA PRO A 251 -5.95 16.02 8.86
C PRO A 251 -7.21 15.31 8.35
N GLY A 252 -7.40 15.13 7.06
CA GLY A 252 -8.58 14.47 6.50
C GLY A 252 -8.73 12.98 6.85
N VAL A 253 -7.63 12.29 7.17
CA VAL A 253 -7.65 10.90 7.68
C VAL A 253 -8.09 10.89 9.13
N ARG A 254 -7.65 11.87 9.91
CA ARG A 254 -8.00 12.03 11.32
C ARG A 254 -9.51 12.18 11.51
N ASP A 255 -10.16 12.96 10.63
CA ASP A 255 -11.61 13.21 10.69
C ASP A 255 -12.42 11.92 10.47
N ARG A 256 -11.89 10.97 9.71
CA ARG A 256 -12.46 9.64 9.51
C ARG A 256 -12.11 8.66 10.62
N PHE A 257 -10.89 8.71 11.14
CA PHE A 257 -10.36 7.75 12.09
C PHE A 257 -10.87 7.97 13.51
N LEU A 258 -10.87 9.23 14.00
CA LEU A 258 -11.20 9.54 15.39
C LEU A 258 -12.63 9.18 15.80
N PRO A 259 -13.68 9.37 14.99
CA PRO A 259 -15.03 8.91 15.34
C PRO A 259 -15.07 7.40 15.58
N VAL A 260 -14.48 6.60 14.68
CA VAL A 260 -14.44 5.14 14.81
C VAL A 260 -13.58 4.71 16.01
N LEU A 261 -12.45 5.39 16.25
CA LEU A 261 -11.65 5.16 17.45
C LEU A 261 -12.49 5.43 18.72
N THR A 262 -13.24 6.53 18.76
CA THR A 262 -14.06 6.89 19.93
C THR A 262 -15.18 5.87 20.17
N GLU A 263 -15.74 5.30 19.12
CA GLU A 263 -16.78 4.27 19.21
C GLU A 263 -16.24 2.95 19.78
N HIS A 264 -15.10 2.50 19.32
CA HIS A 264 -14.54 1.18 19.67
C HIS A 264 -13.53 1.21 20.82
N TYR A 265 -12.87 2.36 21.07
CA TYR A 265 -11.79 2.56 22.05
C TYR A 265 -11.93 3.95 22.71
N PRO A 266 -13.03 4.23 23.41
CA PRO A 266 -13.31 5.56 23.98
C PRO A 266 -12.19 6.04 24.93
N GLU A 267 -11.57 5.13 25.67
CA GLU A 267 -10.49 5.42 26.62
C GLU A 267 -9.19 5.94 25.94
N LEU A 268 -9.02 5.67 24.64
CA LEU A 268 -7.86 6.15 23.86
C LEU A 268 -8.13 7.47 23.15
N SER A 269 -9.40 7.89 23.01
CA SER A 269 -9.81 8.99 22.16
C SER A 269 -9.05 10.29 22.46
N GLU A 270 -8.98 10.71 23.74
CA GLU A 270 -8.30 11.95 24.15
C GLU A 270 -6.77 11.86 23.94
N ARG A 271 -6.18 10.70 24.20
CA ARG A 271 -4.75 10.47 23.95
C ARG A 271 -4.39 10.64 22.48
N TYR A 272 -5.21 10.13 21.58
CA TYR A 272 -5.00 10.27 20.13
C TYR A 272 -5.22 11.71 19.67
N ARG A 273 -6.25 12.39 20.15
CA ARG A 273 -6.49 13.81 19.86
C ARG A 273 -5.29 14.65 20.22
N THR A 274 -4.77 14.47 21.44
CA THR A 274 -3.61 15.20 21.93
C THR A 274 -2.33 14.85 21.15
N ALA A 275 -2.04 13.56 20.95
CA ALA A 275 -0.81 13.11 20.30
C ALA A 275 -0.70 13.55 18.84
N TYR A 276 -1.84 13.62 18.12
CA TYR A 276 -1.90 13.98 16.71
C TYR A 276 -2.49 15.38 16.45
N ALA A 277 -2.62 16.23 17.47
CA ALA A 277 -3.19 17.57 17.35
C ALA A 277 -2.38 18.47 16.41
N ARG A 278 -1.06 18.44 16.52
CA ARG A 278 -0.13 19.36 15.84
C ARG A 278 0.73 18.68 14.78
N ALA A 279 0.76 17.37 14.73
CA ALA A 279 1.59 16.59 13.80
C ALA A 279 0.84 15.36 13.30
N SER A 280 1.07 14.98 12.07
CA SER A 280 0.52 13.74 11.50
C SER A 280 1.30 12.49 11.89
N HIS A 281 2.44 12.63 12.54
CA HIS A 281 3.31 11.53 12.96
C HIS A 281 3.18 11.29 14.46
N ALA A 282 3.33 10.03 14.85
CA ALA A 282 3.44 9.66 16.26
C ALA A 282 4.64 10.36 16.95
N PRO A 283 4.56 10.65 18.26
CA PRO A 283 5.67 11.25 18.99
C PRO A 283 6.97 10.47 18.81
N ARG A 284 8.10 11.19 18.67
CA ARG A 284 9.42 10.60 18.39
C ARG A 284 9.83 9.52 19.40
N ALA A 285 9.58 9.76 20.69
CA ALA A 285 9.89 8.81 21.73
C ALA A 285 9.13 7.48 21.56
N TYR A 286 7.83 7.57 21.20
CA TYR A 286 7.01 6.39 20.88
C TYR A 286 7.55 5.65 19.66
N ALA A 287 7.81 6.36 18.56
CA ALA A 287 8.32 5.75 17.34
C ALA A 287 9.65 4.99 17.57
N GLN A 288 10.55 5.56 18.37
CA GLN A 288 11.81 4.91 18.76
C GLN A 288 11.59 3.67 19.64
N ALA A 289 10.64 3.74 20.60
CA ALA A 289 10.31 2.59 21.46
C ALA A 289 9.71 1.45 20.63
N LEU A 290 8.80 1.77 19.71
CA LEU A 290 8.22 0.82 18.77
C LEU A 290 9.32 0.17 17.89
N THR A 291 10.22 0.96 17.33
CA THR A 291 11.34 0.43 16.52
C THR A 291 12.16 -0.60 17.30
N ARG A 292 12.53 -0.29 18.55
CA ARG A 292 13.28 -1.26 19.42
C ARG A 292 12.48 -2.54 19.67
N ARG A 293 11.17 -2.44 19.89
CA ARG A 293 10.27 -3.58 20.08
C ARG A 293 10.21 -4.46 18.83
N ILE A 294 10.03 -3.85 17.68
CA ILE A 294 10.00 -4.56 16.38
C ILE A 294 11.34 -5.26 16.11
N GLN A 295 12.48 -4.58 16.31
CA GLN A 295 13.79 -5.18 16.11
C GLN A 295 14.06 -6.35 17.06
N ARG A 296 13.57 -6.29 18.32
CA ARG A 296 13.63 -7.42 19.25
C ARG A 296 12.84 -8.62 18.71
N LEU A 297 11.60 -8.41 18.25
CA LEU A 297 10.78 -9.46 17.68
C LEU A 297 11.35 -10.01 16.36
N GLN A 298 11.93 -9.16 15.51
CA GLN A 298 12.62 -9.63 14.31
C GLN A 298 13.75 -10.63 14.67
N ARG A 299 14.56 -10.34 15.71
CA ARG A 299 15.60 -11.28 16.17
C ARG A 299 15.00 -12.55 16.78
N GLU A 300 13.96 -12.42 17.62
CA GLU A 300 13.28 -13.56 18.28
C GLU A 300 12.75 -14.56 17.26
N PHE A 301 12.14 -14.07 16.17
CA PHE A 301 11.56 -14.90 15.13
C PHE A 301 12.48 -15.18 13.94
N GLY A 302 13.75 -14.79 14.01
CA GLY A 302 14.76 -15.05 12.98
C GLY A 302 14.52 -14.29 11.66
N PHE A 303 13.88 -13.11 11.73
CA PHE A 303 13.82 -12.20 10.61
C PHE A 303 15.04 -11.30 10.56
N GLN A 304 15.43 -10.88 9.34
CA GLN A 304 16.46 -9.88 9.18
C GLN A 304 16.03 -8.56 9.86
N VAL A 305 16.89 -8.03 10.73
CA VAL A 305 16.64 -6.73 11.37
C VAL A 305 16.87 -5.63 10.34
N ASN A 306 15.83 -4.84 10.11
CA ASN A 306 15.88 -3.69 9.23
C ASN A 306 15.12 -2.52 9.85
N ASN A 307 15.42 -1.30 9.44
CA ASN A 307 14.79 -0.08 9.94
C ASN A 307 13.53 0.32 9.15
N GLY A 308 13.01 -0.58 8.35
CA GLY A 308 11.84 -0.38 7.52
C GLY A 308 12.10 -0.54 6.03
N MET A 309 11.06 -0.38 5.22
CA MET A 309 11.09 -0.54 3.77
C MET A 309 12.12 0.39 3.09
N ARG A 310 12.34 1.60 3.64
CA ARG A 310 13.27 2.61 3.13
C ARG A 310 14.72 2.13 3.04
N ASP A 311 15.20 1.39 4.05
CA ASP A 311 16.62 1.03 4.13
C ASP A 311 17.07 0.13 2.97
N ARG A 312 16.17 -0.71 2.45
CA ARG A 312 16.51 -1.63 1.37
C ARG A 312 16.67 -0.91 0.03
N TYR A 313 15.78 0.02 -0.26
CA TYR A 313 15.84 0.81 -1.50
C TYR A 313 17.06 1.74 -1.52
N LEU A 314 17.36 2.40 -0.39
CA LEU A 314 18.55 3.25 -0.24
C LEU A 314 19.86 2.47 -0.37
N THR A 315 19.92 1.25 0.19
CA THR A 315 21.12 0.41 0.14
C THR A 315 21.41 -0.04 -1.29
N ARG A 316 20.38 -0.42 -2.07
CA ARG A 316 20.55 -0.82 -3.46
C ARG A 316 21.01 0.34 -4.34
N SER A 317 20.39 1.51 -4.21
CA SER A 317 20.79 2.72 -4.95
C SER A 317 22.25 3.11 -4.66
N ARG A 318 22.72 2.97 -3.42
CA ARG A 318 24.11 3.24 -3.05
C ARG A 318 25.10 2.22 -3.61
N LEU A 319 24.76 0.94 -3.61
CA LEU A 319 25.61 -0.11 -4.17
C LEU A 319 25.81 0.04 -5.67
N VAL A 320 24.75 0.41 -6.40
CA VAL A 320 24.83 0.65 -7.85
C VAL A 320 25.63 1.93 -8.17
N GLN A 321 25.53 2.98 -7.33
CA GLN A 321 26.36 4.19 -7.50
C GLN A 321 27.86 3.93 -7.30
N LEU A 322 28.23 2.95 -6.50
CA LEU A 322 29.64 2.58 -6.28
C LEU A 322 30.25 1.82 -7.48
N ASP A 323 29.43 1.16 -8.29
CA ASP A 323 29.87 0.43 -9.50
C ASP A 323 29.87 1.29 -10.78
N LEU A 324 29.21 2.45 -10.78
CA LEU A 324 29.26 3.41 -11.87
C LEU A 324 30.52 4.28 -11.74
N LYS A 325 31.61 3.89 -12.42
CA LYS A 325 32.72 4.81 -12.73
C LYS A 325 32.17 5.95 -13.59
N VAL A 326 31.85 7.07 -12.96
CA VAL A 326 31.56 8.31 -13.68
C VAL A 326 32.87 8.77 -14.33
N PRO A 327 32.96 8.97 -15.65
CA PRO A 327 34.12 9.59 -16.25
C PRO A 327 34.26 11.02 -15.71
N GLU A 328 35.43 11.37 -15.21
CA GLU A 328 35.75 12.75 -14.82
C GLU A 328 35.58 13.66 -16.04
N VAL A 329 34.64 14.58 -15.97
CA VAL A 329 34.56 15.67 -16.94
C VAL A 329 35.62 16.68 -16.55
N SER A 330 36.71 16.74 -17.29
CA SER A 330 37.69 17.82 -17.14
C SER A 330 37.06 19.17 -17.43
N PRO A 331 37.27 20.17 -16.58
CA PRO A 331 36.82 21.51 -16.86
C PRO A 331 37.63 22.13 -17.99
N ALA A 332 36.93 22.64 -19.01
CA ALA A 332 37.47 23.55 -20.02
C ALA A 332 37.37 24.99 -19.55
#